data_fa9744463e09397795c5c65b11e2178d
#
_entry.id   fa9744463e09397795c5c65b11e2178d
#
_cell.length_a   1.000
_cell.length_b   1.000
_cell.length_c   1.000
_cell.angle_alpha   90.00
_cell.angle_beta   90.00
_cell.angle_gamma   90.00
#
_symmetry.space_group_name_H-M   'P 1'
#
loop_
_entity.id
_entity.type
_entity.pdbx_description
1 polymer ?
#
loop_
_entity_poly.entity_id
_entity_poly.type
_entity_poly.pdbx_seq_one_letter_code
_entity_poly.pdbx_strand_id
1 'polypeptide(L)'
;MQNPEPTREEVNALTGATVLEFGASWCGYCKAAQSTINSELANFPNIRHIKIEDGKGRRLGRSFQVKLWPTLIFMKDGVELKRLVREIDAGELKSGLALISAHQAGG
;
A
#
# COMPACT_ATOMS: atom_id res chain seq x y z
N MET A 1 -14.54 2.62 -11.22
CA MET A 1 -14.55 2.31 -10.70
C MET A 1 -15.11 1.82 -10.12
N GLN A 2 -15.12 1.52 -9.73
CA GLN A 2 -15.57 0.99 -9.33
C GLN A 2 -15.86 0.46 -8.18
N ASN A 3 -15.28 -0.03 -7.64
CA ASN A 3 -15.50 -0.54 -6.30
C ASN A 3 -15.36 0.56 -5.30
N PRO A 4 -16.24 0.61 -4.29
CA PRO A 4 -16.02 1.55 -3.22
C PRO A 4 -14.73 1.19 -2.49
N GLU A 5 -14.07 2.19 -1.94
CA GLU A 5 -12.88 1.91 -1.17
C GLU A 5 -13.24 1.18 0.12
N PRO A 6 -12.36 0.36 0.65
CA PRO A 6 -12.66 -0.30 1.93
C PRO A 6 -12.71 0.72 3.06
N THR A 7 -13.41 0.36 4.12
CA THR A 7 -13.38 1.18 5.32
C THR A 7 -12.12 0.91 6.12
N ARG A 8 -11.81 1.80 7.06
CA ARG A 8 -10.66 1.56 7.93
C ARG A 8 -10.84 0.27 8.71
N GLU A 9 -12.06 -0.01 9.19
CA GLU A 9 -12.32 -1.23 9.93
C GLU A 9 -12.08 -2.46 9.07
N GLU A 10 -12.50 -2.40 7.80
CA GLU A 10 -12.27 -3.53 6.91
C GLU A 10 -10.79 -3.78 6.71
N VAL A 11 -10.01 -2.71 6.55
CA VAL A 11 -8.57 -2.84 6.40
C VAL A 11 -7.93 -3.42 7.65
N ASN A 12 -8.35 -2.93 8.81
CA ASN A 12 -7.79 -3.41 10.07
C ASN A 12 -8.10 -4.89 10.32
N ALA A 13 -9.15 -5.41 9.69
CA ALA A 13 -9.53 -6.80 9.86
C ALA A 13 -8.86 -7.76 8.87
N LEU A 14 -8.11 -7.22 7.90
CA LEU A 14 -7.45 -8.07 6.92
C LEU A 14 -6.35 -8.89 7.58
N THR A 15 -6.27 -10.16 7.20
CA THR A 15 -5.21 -11.03 7.70
C THR A 15 -4.13 -11.15 6.63
N GLY A 16 -2.92 -11.45 7.06
CA GLY A 16 -1.81 -11.64 6.17
C GLY A 16 -1.19 -10.33 5.72
N ALA A 17 -0.39 -10.40 4.68
CA ALA A 17 0.38 -9.26 4.18
C ALA A 17 -0.45 -8.46 3.17
N THR A 18 -0.49 -7.15 3.36
CA THR A 18 -1.22 -6.26 2.47
C THR A 18 -0.41 -4.98 2.24
N VAL A 19 -0.37 -4.53 1.00
CA VAL A 19 0.15 -3.21 0.67
C VAL A 19 -1.03 -2.35 0.22
N LEU A 20 -1.20 -1.21 0.88
CA LEU A 20 -2.16 -0.21 0.44
C LEU A 20 -1.41 0.83 -0.36
N GLU A 21 -1.87 1.08 -1.57
CA GLU A 21 -1.24 2.08 -2.44
C GLU A 21 -2.21 3.22 -2.64
N PHE A 22 -1.91 4.35 -2.00
CA PHE A 22 -2.73 5.56 -2.13
C PHE A 22 -2.17 6.44 -3.23
N GLY A 23 -3.02 6.87 -4.13
CA GLY A 23 -2.59 7.74 -5.19
C GLY A 23 -3.77 8.36 -5.91
N ALA A 24 -3.49 9.02 -7.01
CA ALA A 24 -4.52 9.60 -7.85
C ALA A 24 -4.15 9.35 -9.30
N SER A 25 -5.15 9.15 -10.14
CA SER A 25 -4.90 8.82 -11.53
C SER A 25 -4.16 9.92 -12.29
N TRP A 26 -4.29 11.17 -11.83
CA TRP A 26 -3.63 12.30 -12.47
C TRP A 26 -2.28 12.65 -11.86
N CYS A 27 -1.84 11.89 -10.88
CA CYS A 27 -0.63 12.20 -10.11
C CYS A 27 0.62 11.74 -10.88
N GLY A 28 1.51 12.69 -11.20
CA GLY A 28 2.73 12.38 -11.94
C GLY A 28 3.69 11.48 -11.17
N TYR A 29 3.83 11.72 -9.87
CA TYR A 29 4.67 10.86 -9.04
C TYR A 29 4.15 9.43 -8.99
N CYS A 30 2.81 9.27 -8.96
CA CYS A 30 2.21 7.95 -8.96
C CYS A 30 2.51 7.21 -10.25
N LYS A 31 2.37 7.91 -11.37
CA LYS A 31 2.66 7.32 -12.68
C LYS A 31 4.13 6.93 -12.78
N ALA A 32 5.00 7.80 -12.30
CA ALA A 32 6.44 7.53 -12.36
C ALA A 32 6.83 6.32 -11.53
N ALA A 33 6.14 6.08 -10.42
CA ALA A 33 6.47 4.98 -9.52
C ALA A 33 5.85 3.65 -9.95
N GLN A 34 4.90 3.67 -10.88
CA GLN A 34 4.07 2.49 -11.15
C GLN A 34 4.87 1.29 -11.62
N SER A 35 5.83 1.48 -12.50
CA SER A 35 6.56 0.33 -13.02
C SER A 35 7.44 -0.29 -11.93
N THR A 36 8.04 0.52 -11.07
CA THR A 36 8.83 0.00 -9.96
C THR A 36 7.95 -0.78 -8.98
N ILE A 37 6.79 -0.22 -8.66
CA ILE A 37 5.86 -0.87 -7.74
C ILE A 37 5.40 -2.22 -8.30
N ASN A 38 4.99 -2.22 -9.56
CA ASN A 38 4.49 -3.45 -10.18
C ASN A 38 5.59 -4.50 -10.29
N SER A 39 6.79 -4.06 -10.64
CA SER A 39 7.91 -4.95 -10.81
C SER A 39 8.29 -5.66 -9.50
N GLU A 40 8.33 -4.90 -8.41
CA GLU A 40 8.67 -5.49 -7.12
C GLU A 40 7.55 -6.37 -6.58
N LEU A 41 6.31 -5.95 -6.76
CA LEU A 41 5.17 -6.75 -6.29
C LEU A 41 5.08 -8.09 -7.01
N ALA A 42 5.55 -8.15 -8.25
CA ALA A 42 5.54 -9.41 -9.00
C ALA A 42 6.37 -10.48 -8.31
N ASN A 43 7.33 -10.08 -7.48
CA ASN A 43 8.17 -11.02 -6.74
C ASN A 43 7.53 -11.50 -5.44
N PHE A 44 6.36 -10.95 -5.09
CA PHE A 44 5.67 -11.29 -3.84
C PHE A 44 4.20 -11.59 -4.12
N PRO A 45 3.92 -12.70 -4.83
CA PRO A 45 2.56 -12.97 -5.29
C PRO A 45 1.54 -13.21 -4.18
N ASN A 46 2.02 -13.49 -2.97
CA ASN A 46 1.11 -13.74 -1.84
C ASN A 46 0.73 -12.47 -1.10
N ILE A 47 1.28 -11.33 -1.47
CA ILE A 47 0.93 -10.07 -0.83
C ILE A 47 -0.30 -9.49 -1.53
N ARG A 48 -1.32 -9.15 -0.73
CA ARG A 48 -2.52 -8.48 -1.24
C ARG A 48 -2.16 -7.03 -1.57
N HIS A 49 -2.53 -6.59 -2.77
CA HIS A 49 -2.25 -5.24 -3.21
C HIS A 49 -3.57 -4.52 -3.44
N ILE A 50 -3.82 -3.47 -2.67
CA ILE A 50 -5.05 -2.69 -2.79
C ILE A 50 -4.68 -1.29 -3.21
N LYS A 51 -5.13 -0.90 -4.40
CA LYS A 51 -4.91 0.46 -4.90
C LYS A 51 -6.12 1.31 -4.52
N ILE A 52 -5.85 2.47 -3.97
CA ILE A 52 -6.89 3.36 -3.47
C ILE A 52 -6.74 4.70 -4.16
N GLU A 53 -7.82 5.12 -4.85
CA GLU A 53 -7.86 6.46 -5.41
C GLU A 53 -8.14 7.41 -4.25
N ASP A 54 -7.13 8.21 -3.90
CA ASP A 54 -7.24 9.11 -2.77
C ASP A 54 -7.60 10.51 -3.27
N GLY A 55 -7.92 11.39 -2.34
CA GLY A 55 -8.26 12.75 -2.71
C GLY A 55 -9.05 13.41 -1.61
N LYS A 56 -9.51 14.60 -1.92
CA LYS A 56 -10.28 15.39 -0.99
C LYS A 56 -11.55 14.63 -0.60
N GLY A 57 -11.80 14.52 0.68
CA GLY A 57 -13.00 13.86 1.19
C GLY A 57 -12.91 12.36 1.23
N ARG A 58 -11.82 11.78 0.82
CA ARG A 58 -11.67 10.32 0.87
C ARG A 58 -11.28 9.90 2.27
N ARG A 59 -12.07 9.00 2.84
CA ARG A 59 -11.96 8.68 4.25
C ARG A 59 -10.78 7.79 4.59
N LEU A 60 -10.49 6.81 3.74
CA LEU A 60 -9.44 5.85 4.08
C LEU A 60 -8.08 6.53 4.16
N GLY A 61 -7.74 7.33 3.14
CA GLY A 61 -6.48 8.05 3.17
C GLY A 61 -6.39 8.97 4.37
N ARG A 62 -7.49 9.63 4.70
CA ARG A 62 -7.51 10.51 5.86
C ARG A 62 -7.29 9.72 7.14
N SER A 63 -7.86 8.52 7.25
CA SER A 63 -7.71 7.71 8.46
C SER A 63 -6.27 7.26 8.67
N PHE A 64 -5.46 7.22 7.61
CA PHE A 64 -4.04 6.90 7.69
C PHE A 64 -3.18 8.16 7.63
N GLN A 65 -3.80 9.32 7.61
CA GLN A 65 -3.10 10.62 7.55
C GLN A 65 -2.21 10.72 6.32
N VAL A 66 -2.72 10.21 5.20
CA VAL A 66 -2.01 10.31 3.93
C VAL A 66 -2.06 11.75 3.45
N LYS A 67 -0.89 12.33 3.15
CA LYS A 67 -0.78 13.72 2.72
C LYS A 67 -0.22 13.85 1.31
N LEU A 68 0.65 12.94 0.91
CA LEU A 68 1.34 13.00 -0.37
C LEU A 68 1.13 11.69 -1.10
N TRP A 69 1.28 11.71 -2.42
CA TRP A 69 1.08 10.54 -3.27
C TRP A 69 2.31 10.30 -4.12
N PRO A 70 2.63 9.03 -4.38
CA PRO A 70 2.00 7.86 -3.80
C PRO A 70 2.45 7.65 -2.36
N THR A 71 1.57 7.05 -1.57
CA THR A 71 1.93 6.56 -0.24
C THR A 71 1.65 5.06 -0.23
N LEU A 72 2.65 4.28 0.12
CA LEU A 72 2.52 2.83 0.26
C LEU A 72 2.56 2.49 1.73
N ILE A 73 1.55 1.75 2.19
CA ILE A 73 1.49 1.34 3.59
C ILE A 73 1.58 -0.18 3.62
N PHE A 74 2.58 -0.69 4.33
CA PHE A 74 2.86 -2.12 4.41
C PHE A 74 2.27 -2.66 5.70
N MET A 75 1.30 -3.57 5.56
CA MET A 75 0.52 -4.04 6.70
C MET A 75 0.65 -5.55 6.84
N LYS A 76 0.58 -5.98 8.09
CA LYS A 76 0.54 -7.40 8.41
C LYS A 76 -0.54 -7.60 9.46
N ASP A 77 -1.53 -8.44 9.11
CA ASP A 77 -2.64 -8.74 10.02
C ASP A 77 -3.28 -7.47 10.57
N GLY A 78 -3.49 -6.50 9.68
CA GLY A 78 -4.19 -5.27 10.04
C GLY A 78 -3.34 -4.23 10.74
N VAL A 79 -2.05 -4.46 10.89
CA VAL A 79 -1.15 -3.52 11.57
C VAL A 79 -0.17 -2.93 10.58
N GLU A 80 -0.06 -1.61 10.60
CA GLU A 80 0.90 -0.91 9.74
C GLU A 80 2.31 -1.10 10.31
N LEU A 81 3.22 -1.67 9.51
CA LEU A 81 4.59 -1.90 9.93
C LEU A 81 5.58 -0.93 9.31
N LYS A 82 5.23 -0.38 8.15
CA LYS A 82 6.13 0.52 7.44
C LYS A 82 5.31 1.31 6.43
N ARG A 83 5.81 2.49 6.05
CA ARG A 83 5.22 3.21 4.92
C ARG A 83 6.31 3.92 4.16
N LEU A 84 6.05 4.10 2.87
CA LEU A 84 6.90 4.89 2.00
C LEU A 84 6.06 5.99 1.41
N VAL A 85 6.62 7.19 1.34
CA VAL A 85 5.89 8.35 0.86
C VAL A 85 6.68 8.98 -0.27
N ARG A 86 6.07 9.05 -1.45
CA ARG A 86 6.62 9.72 -2.62
C ARG A 86 8.09 9.35 -2.86
N GLU A 87 8.51 9.38 -4.10
CA GLU A 87 9.85 8.94 -4.45
C GLU A 87 10.11 7.54 -3.95
N ILE A 88 9.34 6.61 -4.48
CA ILE A 88 9.41 5.22 -4.05
C ILE A 88 10.72 4.61 -4.52
N ASP A 89 11.61 4.37 -3.57
CA ASP A 89 12.91 3.74 -3.83
C ASP A 89 12.73 2.23 -3.92
N ALA A 90 13.30 1.61 -4.95
CA ALA A 90 13.12 0.17 -5.17
C ALA A 90 13.64 -0.65 -4.00
N GLY A 91 14.76 -0.25 -3.40
CA GLY A 91 15.32 -0.98 -2.27
C GLY A 91 14.44 -0.91 -1.05
N GLU A 92 13.91 0.28 -0.75
CA GLU A 92 12.98 0.45 0.37
C GLU A 92 11.69 -0.30 0.14
N LEU A 93 11.23 -0.31 -1.10
CA LEU A 93 10.03 -1.05 -1.47
C LEU A 93 10.23 -2.54 -1.24
N LYS A 94 11.34 -3.06 -1.72
CA LYS A 94 11.67 -4.47 -1.53
C LYS A 94 11.73 -4.81 -0.04
N SER A 95 12.37 -3.95 0.75
CA SER A 95 12.48 -4.17 2.19
C SER A 95 11.11 -4.21 2.85
N GLY A 96 10.21 -3.30 2.47
CA GLY A 96 8.87 -3.29 3.03
C GLY A 96 8.09 -4.53 2.67
N LEU A 97 8.19 -4.96 1.41
CA LEU A 97 7.48 -6.16 0.98
C LEU A 97 8.01 -7.39 1.69
N ALA A 98 9.34 -7.49 1.83
CA ALA A 98 9.93 -8.61 2.54
C ALA A 98 9.51 -8.61 4.00
N LEU A 99 9.44 -7.44 4.61
CA LEU A 99 9.05 -7.32 6.02
C LEU A 99 7.67 -7.92 6.28
N ILE A 100 6.70 -7.61 5.43
CA ILE A 100 5.35 -8.09 5.69
C ILE A 100 5.10 -9.50 5.16
N SER A 101 5.93 -9.98 4.24
CA SER A 101 5.76 -11.33 3.72
C SER A 101 6.47 -12.37 4.58
N ALA A 102 7.40 -11.91 5.41
CA ALA A 102 8.18 -12.84 6.19
C ALA A 102 7.35 -13.45 7.26
N HIS A 103 7.14 -13.88 7.65
CA HIS A 103 6.66 -14.38 8.39
C HIS A 103 5.77 -14.89 8.90
N GLN A 104 5.68 -15.46 9.08
CA GLN A 104 4.88 -15.96 9.38
C GLN A 104 4.85 -16.64 10.37
N ALA A 105 4.57 -16.46 10.76
CA ALA A 105 4.41 -16.88 11.61
C ALA A 105 4.47 -18.00 12.01
N GLY A 106 4.49 -18.21 12.24
CA GLY A 106 4.52 -19.10 12.52
C GLY A 106 5.23 -19.65 12.57
N GLY A 107 5.44 -19.30 12.28
CA GLY A 107 6.16 -19.81 12.19
C GLY A 107 6.39 -19.67 12.49
#